data_944aeb9867b72cceaae11df216ac9417
#
_entry.id   944aeb9867b72cceaae11df216ac9417
#
_cell.length_a   1.000
_cell.length_b   1.000
_cell.length_c   1.000
_cell.angle_alpha   90.00
_cell.angle_beta   90.00
_cell.angle_gamma   90.00
#
_symmetry.space_group_name_H-M   'P 1'
#
loop_
_entity.id
_entity.type
_entity.pdbx_description
1 polymer ?
#
loop_
_entity_poly.entity_id
_entity_poly.type
_entity_poly.pdbx_seq_one_letter_code
_entity_poly.pdbx_strand_id
1 'polypeptide(L)'
;MNETRASSIPGIPTAIIVMLCFLGCGALFFGGGVTQQPGYVTAAVIAFVILVFITKGFFQVQPNQGMVMQLFGRYAGTVRDEGLRWTNPFYAKRPVSLRVRNFESSKLKVNDSDGNPIEIAAVIVWQGVDTAEAGFQVDDYENYVHIQSESALRQMAQSYPYDSHEDDKPSLRSHGDVINTHLRDEIQERLGKAGVKVTEARISHLAYAQEIAQAMLQRQQAGAIIAARTRIVEGAVSMVEMALEQLSQRGVVQLDEERKAAMVSNLLVVLCGERGTQPVLNTGTLYQ
;
A
#
# COMPACT_ATOMS: atom_id res chain seq x y z
N MET A 1 -17.62 6.08 -16.15
CA MET A 1 -19.09 6.28 -15.94
C MET A 1 -19.22 7.07 -14.66
N ASN A 2 -19.74 8.31 -14.68
CA ASN A 2 -19.76 9.12 -13.46
C ASN A 2 -20.94 8.74 -12.58
N GLU A 3 -20.71 8.64 -11.28
CA GLU A 3 -21.74 8.37 -10.30
C GLU A 3 -22.79 9.48 -10.26
N THR A 4 -24.06 9.12 -10.38
CA THR A 4 -25.19 10.05 -10.24
C THR A 4 -25.98 9.68 -8.99
N ARG A 5 -26.48 10.68 -8.25
CA ARG A 5 -27.34 10.42 -7.08
C ARG A 5 -28.73 9.96 -7.54
N ALA A 6 -29.16 8.80 -7.04
CA ALA A 6 -30.54 8.36 -7.19
C ALA A 6 -31.45 9.02 -6.15
N SER A 7 -32.69 9.35 -6.55
CA SER A 7 -33.70 9.85 -5.62
C SER A 7 -34.19 8.73 -4.71
N SER A 8 -34.19 8.96 -3.40
CA SER A 8 -34.74 8.05 -2.40
C SER A 8 -35.52 8.83 -1.35
N ILE A 9 -36.58 8.23 -0.82
CA ILE A 9 -37.43 8.82 0.22
C ILE A 9 -37.05 8.19 1.55
N PRO A 10 -37.08 8.94 2.68
CA PRO A 10 -36.88 8.36 4.00
C PRO A 10 -37.84 7.20 4.26
N GLY A 11 -37.30 6.04 4.64
CA GLY A 11 -38.11 4.81 4.75
C GLY A 11 -39.06 4.77 5.92
N ILE A 12 -38.70 5.40 7.06
CA ILE A 12 -39.54 5.37 8.28
C ILE A 12 -40.92 6.01 8.06
N PRO A 13 -41.03 7.28 7.58
CA PRO A 13 -42.34 7.86 7.31
C PRO A 13 -43.10 7.10 6.20
N THR A 14 -42.42 6.60 5.20
CA THR A 14 -43.04 5.79 4.15
C THR A 14 -43.57 4.47 4.69
N ALA A 15 -42.86 3.82 5.61
CA ALA A 15 -43.29 2.58 6.28
C ALA A 15 -44.56 2.82 7.12
N ILE A 16 -44.65 3.94 7.84
CA ILE A 16 -45.83 4.32 8.61
C ILE A 16 -47.02 4.50 7.67
N ILE A 17 -46.86 5.21 6.56
CA ILE A 17 -47.94 5.41 5.56
C ILE A 17 -48.40 4.07 4.98
N VAL A 18 -47.45 3.21 4.57
CA VAL A 18 -47.78 1.89 4.03
C VAL A 18 -48.51 1.03 5.07
N MET A 19 -48.10 1.09 6.34
CA MET A 19 -48.76 0.38 7.45
C MET A 19 -50.20 0.87 7.64
N LEU A 20 -50.42 2.19 7.61
CA LEU A 20 -51.79 2.76 7.71
C LEU A 20 -52.66 2.34 6.51
N CYS A 21 -52.07 2.28 5.31
CA CYS A 21 -52.78 1.79 4.12
C CYS A 21 -53.15 0.29 4.27
N PHE A 22 -52.28 -0.55 4.83
CA PHE A 22 -52.60 -1.94 5.15
C PHE A 22 -53.79 -2.07 6.12
N LEU A 23 -53.77 -1.26 7.18
CA LEU A 23 -54.87 -1.23 8.15
C LEU A 23 -56.18 -0.79 7.47
N GLY A 24 -56.16 0.26 6.60
CA GLY A 24 -57.27 0.70 5.81
C GLY A 24 -57.79 -0.37 4.88
N CYS A 25 -56.89 -1.09 4.21
CA CYS A 25 -57.26 -2.21 3.36
C CYS A 25 -57.93 -3.36 4.11
N GLY A 26 -57.45 -3.68 5.29
CA GLY A 26 -58.07 -4.64 6.24
C GLY A 26 -59.49 -4.23 6.67
N ALA A 27 -59.68 -2.94 6.98
CA ALA A 27 -61.00 -2.40 7.33
C ALA A 27 -62.00 -2.47 6.17
N LEU A 28 -61.52 -2.17 4.96
CA LEU A 28 -62.37 -2.30 3.75
C LEU A 28 -62.77 -3.76 3.46
N PHE A 29 -61.82 -4.69 3.67
CA PHE A 29 -62.10 -6.12 3.50
C PHE A 29 -63.14 -6.61 4.49
N PHE A 30 -63.02 -6.21 5.78
CA PHE A 30 -63.97 -6.58 6.84
C PHE A 30 -65.34 -5.93 6.62
N GLY A 31 -65.35 -4.62 6.25
CA GLY A 31 -66.57 -3.88 5.99
C GLY A 31 -67.35 -4.44 4.78
N GLY A 32 -66.62 -4.85 3.71
CA GLY A 32 -67.19 -5.50 2.53
C GLY A 32 -67.80 -6.86 2.84
N GLY A 33 -67.22 -7.62 3.75
CA GLY A 33 -67.73 -8.89 4.25
C GLY A 33 -69.03 -8.73 5.03
N VAL A 34 -69.15 -7.68 5.88
CA VAL A 34 -70.33 -7.39 6.66
C VAL A 34 -71.46 -6.85 5.78
N THR A 35 -71.17 -6.02 4.78
CA THR A 35 -72.20 -5.41 3.92
C THR A 35 -72.60 -6.32 2.72
N GLN A 36 -72.02 -7.52 2.59
CA GLN A 36 -72.21 -8.49 1.51
C GLN A 36 -72.06 -7.89 0.08
N GLN A 37 -71.29 -6.81 -0.03
CA GLN A 37 -71.03 -6.18 -1.35
C GLN A 37 -69.69 -6.69 -1.94
N PRO A 38 -69.73 -7.49 -2.98
CA PRO A 38 -68.50 -8.11 -3.58
C PRO A 38 -67.51 -7.07 -4.11
N GLY A 39 -67.98 -5.86 -4.45
CA GLY A 39 -67.13 -4.80 -4.98
C GLY A 39 -66.07 -4.29 -3.98
N TYR A 40 -66.40 -4.22 -2.67
CA TYR A 40 -65.41 -3.79 -1.63
C TYR A 40 -64.36 -4.85 -1.36
N VAL A 41 -64.74 -6.13 -1.45
CA VAL A 41 -63.80 -7.24 -1.24
C VAL A 41 -62.81 -7.32 -2.40
N THR A 42 -63.28 -7.19 -3.66
CA THR A 42 -62.39 -7.18 -4.82
C THR A 42 -61.45 -5.98 -4.85
N ALA A 43 -61.95 -4.79 -4.49
CA ALA A 43 -61.09 -3.59 -4.36
C ALA A 43 -60.04 -3.74 -3.26
N ALA A 44 -60.38 -4.31 -2.11
CA ALA A 44 -59.44 -4.57 -1.02
C ALA A 44 -58.35 -5.57 -1.44
N VAL A 45 -58.65 -6.63 -2.18
CA VAL A 45 -57.66 -7.60 -2.68
C VAL A 45 -56.74 -6.94 -3.68
N ILE A 46 -57.21 -6.14 -4.61
CA ILE A 46 -56.38 -5.41 -5.58
C ILE A 46 -55.46 -4.42 -4.83
N ALA A 47 -56.00 -3.65 -3.91
CA ALA A 47 -55.21 -2.71 -3.11
C ALA A 47 -54.13 -3.44 -2.28
N PHE A 48 -54.43 -4.59 -1.69
CA PHE A 48 -53.47 -5.42 -0.95
C PHE A 48 -52.31 -5.88 -1.86
N VAL A 49 -52.57 -6.38 -3.07
CA VAL A 49 -51.52 -6.80 -4.01
C VAL A 49 -50.62 -5.62 -4.39
N ILE A 50 -51.23 -4.43 -4.61
CA ILE A 50 -50.46 -3.22 -4.92
C ILE A 50 -49.54 -2.83 -3.72
N LEU A 51 -50.11 -2.86 -2.51
CA LEU A 51 -49.35 -2.56 -1.30
C LEU A 51 -48.17 -3.53 -1.07
N VAL A 52 -48.40 -4.83 -1.25
CA VAL A 52 -47.34 -5.85 -1.22
C VAL A 52 -46.24 -5.55 -2.22
N PHE A 53 -46.63 -5.10 -3.44
CA PHE A 53 -45.64 -4.71 -4.45
C PHE A 53 -44.84 -3.46 -4.02
N ILE A 54 -45.47 -2.47 -3.42
CA ILE A 54 -44.83 -1.24 -2.89
C ILE A 54 -43.80 -1.57 -1.82
N THR A 55 -44.04 -2.62 -0.99
CA THR A 55 -43.07 -3.01 0.05
C THR A 55 -41.73 -3.48 -0.50
N LYS A 56 -41.66 -3.98 -1.73
CA LYS A 56 -40.37 -4.30 -2.40
C LYS A 56 -39.48 -3.06 -2.62
N GLY A 57 -40.04 -1.85 -2.54
CA GLY A 57 -39.32 -0.60 -2.62
C GLY A 57 -38.39 -0.34 -1.45
N PHE A 58 -38.63 -0.93 -0.28
CA PHE A 58 -37.79 -0.73 0.91
C PHE A 58 -36.44 -1.39 0.80
N PHE A 59 -35.43 -0.72 1.30
CA PHE A 59 -34.06 -1.22 1.44
C PHE A 59 -33.34 -0.47 2.55
N GLN A 60 -32.27 -1.07 3.04
CA GLN A 60 -31.43 -0.49 4.08
C GLN A 60 -30.05 -0.18 3.49
N VAL A 61 -29.54 1.02 3.80
CA VAL A 61 -28.19 1.44 3.47
C VAL A 61 -27.38 1.51 4.77
N GLN A 62 -26.29 0.76 4.83
CA GLN A 62 -25.38 0.79 5.98
C GLN A 62 -24.41 1.96 5.87
N PRO A 63 -23.81 2.42 7.00
CA PRO A 63 -22.73 3.40 6.98
C PRO A 63 -21.57 2.94 6.08
N ASN A 64 -21.04 3.87 5.28
CA ASN A 64 -20.01 3.60 4.30
C ASN A 64 -20.37 2.50 3.28
N GLN A 65 -21.62 2.52 2.81
CA GLN A 65 -22.12 1.66 1.76
C GLN A 65 -22.90 2.49 0.73
N GLY A 66 -22.68 2.25 -0.55
CA GLY A 66 -23.49 2.78 -1.62
C GLY A 66 -24.45 1.72 -2.15
N MET A 67 -25.72 2.07 -2.34
CA MET A 67 -26.70 1.18 -2.97
C MET A 67 -26.87 1.59 -4.41
N VAL A 68 -26.34 0.79 -5.33
CA VAL A 68 -26.43 0.99 -6.77
C VAL A 68 -27.79 0.53 -7.29
N MET A 69 -28.48 1.42 -7.98
CA MET A 69 -29.81 1.20 -8.52
C MET A 69 -29.76 0.97 -10.03
N GLN A 70 -30.42 -0.09 -10.48
CA GLN A 70 -30.58 -0.41 -11.90
C GLN A 70 -32.06 -0.49 -12.26
N LEU A 71 -32.44 0.11 -13.37
CA LEU A 71 -33.77 -0.05 -13.97
C LEU A 71 -33.64 -0.79 -15.29
N PHE A 72 -34.13 -2.03 -15.33
CA PHE A 72 -34.08 -2.88 -16.55
C PHE A 72 -32.71 -2.93 -17.23
N GLY A 73 -31.64 -3.07 -16.38
CA GLY A 73 -30.26 -3.14 -16.87
C GLY A 73 -29.57 -1.79 -17.08
N ARG A 74 -30.27 -0.65 -16.95
CA ARG A 74 -29.67 0.68 -17.03
C ARG A 74 -29.32 1.18 -15.64
N TYR A 75 -28.18 1.82 -15.49
CA TYR A 75 -27.79 2.53 -14.27
C TYR A 75 -28.73 3.71 -14.04
N ALA A 76 -29.38 3.73 -12.88
CA ALA A 76 -30.34 4.79 -12.51
C ALA A 76 -29.78 5.74 -11.45
N GLY A 77 -28.65 5.40 -10.84
CA GLY A 77 -27.96 6.19 -9.82
C GLY A 77 -27.62 5.39 -8.57
N THR A 78 -26.96 6.04 -7.61
CA THR A 78 -26.54 5.46 -6.35
C THR A 78 -27.15 6.23 -5.18
N VAL A 79 -27.62 5.51 -4.15
CA VAL A 79 -28.05 6.07 -2.88
C VAL A 79 -26.98 5.82 -1.85
N ARG A 80 -26.47 6.91 -1.24
CA ARG A 80 -25.46 6.88 -0.15
C ARG A 80 -26.03 7.27 1.20
N ASP A 81 -27.26 7.78 1.22
CA ASP A 81 -27.90 8.21 2.46
C ASP A 81 -28.22 7.00 3.32
N GLU A 82 -27.73 7.00 4.54
CA GLU A 82 -27.83 5.90 5.50
C GLU A 82 -29.25 5.69 6.02
N GLY A 83 -29.50 4.46 6.50
CA GLY A 83 -30.74 4.07 7.16
C GLY A 83 -31.74 3.38 6.23
N LEU A 84 -32.99 3.30 6.71
CA LEU A 84 -34.09 2.72 5.94
C LEU A 84 -34.54 3.73 4.89
N ARG A 85 -34.53 3.29 3.63
CA ARG A 85 -34.93 4.11 2.47
C ARG A 85 -35.98 3.38 1.64
N TRP A 86 -36.71 4.16 0.87
CA TRP A 86 -37.69 3.63 -0.09
C TRP A 86 -37.44 4.25 -1.46
N THR A 87 -37.54 3.42 -2.48
CA THR A 87 -37.42 3.82 -3.86
C THR A 87 -38.35 2.98 -4.74
N ASN A 88 -38.38 3.24 -6.04
CA ASN A 88 -39.20 2.52 -6.99
C ASN A 88 -38.98 0.99 -6.86
N PRO A 89 -40.07 0.18 -6.67
CA PRO A 89 -39.98 -1.27 -6.52
C PRO A 89 -39.35 -2.01 -7.71
N PHE A 90 -39.32 -1.39 -8.90
CA PHE A 90 -38.74 -1.97 -10.12
C PHE A 90 -37.20 -1.87 -10.13
N TYR A 91 -36.57 -1.13 -9.25
CA TYR A 91 -35.13 -1.04 -9.19
C TYR A 91 -34.50 -2.33 -8.66
N ALA A 92 -33.56 -2.91 -9.42
CA ALA A 92 -32.60 -3.85 -8.90
C ALA A 92 -31.59 -3.10 -8.05
N LYS A 93 -31.27 -3.62 -6.87
CA LYS A 93 -30.45 -2.97 -5.85
C LYS A 93 -29.23 -3.82 -5.58
N ARG A 94 -28.00 -3.24 -5.75
CA ARG A 94 -26.73 -3.90 -5.44
C ARG A 94 -25.95 -3.08 -4.43
N PRO A 95 -25.59 -3.63 -3.26
CA PRO A 95 -24.77 -2.94 -2.30
C PRO A 95 -23.30 -2.96 -2.74
N VAL A 96 -22.63 -1.82 -2.69
CA VAL A 96 -21.20 -1.67 -2.90
C VAL A 96 -20.58 -1.08 -1.63
N SER A 97 -19.57 -1.72 -1.09
CA SER A 97 -18.88 -1.25 0.12
C SER A 97 -17.91 -0.12 -0.23
N LEU A 98 -17.99 0.98 0.52
CA LEU A 98 -17.08 2.12 0.46
C LEU A 98 -16.10 2.14 1.64
N ARG A 99 -16.07 1.05 2.42
CA ARG A 99 -15.18 0.93 3.58
C ARG A 99 -13.74 0.78 3.13
N VAL A 100 -12.84 1.28 3.95
CA VAL A 100 -11.41 1.03 3.76
C VAL A 100 -11.13 -0.45 3.95
N ARG A 101 -10.36 -1.02 3.04
CA ARG A 101 -9.92 -2.40 3.04
C ARG A 101 -8.42 -2.45 2.89
N ASN A 102 -7.82 -3.50 3.38
CA ASN A 102 -6.41 -3.81 3.18
C ASN A 102 -6.25 -5.26 2.75
N PHE A 103 -5.22 -5.50 1.99
CA PHE A 103 -4.75 -6.86 1.71
C PHE A 103 -3.22 -6.86 1.63
N GLU A 104 -2.64 -8.00 1.89
CA GLU A 104 -1.22 -8.27 1.65
C GLU A 104 -1.10 -9.14 0.41
N SER A 105 -0.23 -8.73 -0.53
CA SER A 105 0.03 -9.53 -1.72
C SER A 105 0.71 -10.83 -1.36
N SER A 106 0.61 -11.83 -2.24
CA SER A 106 1.47 -13.00 -2.16
C SER A 106 2.95 -12.60 -2.26
N LYS A 107 3.85 -13.44 -1.73
CA LYS A 107 5.29 -13.25 -1.94
C LYS A 107 5.61 -13.56 -3.40
N LEU A 108 5.93 -12.53 -4.15
CA LEU A 108 6.27 -12.62 -5.56
C LEU A 108 7.78 -12.81 -5.70
N LYS A 109 8.19 -13.83 -6.45
CA LYS A 109 9.57 -14.01 -6.86
C LYS A 109 9.77 -13.31 -8.19
N VAL A 110 10.62 -12.27 -8.20
CA VAL A 110 10.88 -11.40 -9.36
C VAL A 110 12.37 -11.06 -9.41
N ASN A 111 12.86 -10.62 -10.58
CA ASN A 111 14.20 -10.08 -10.68
C ASN A 111 14.15 -8.56 -10.49
N ASP A 112 15.13 -8.02 -9.78
CA ASP A 112 15.33 -6.58 -9.66
C ASP A 112 15.95 -5.99 -10.96
N SER A 113 16.21 -4.69 -10.99
CA SER A 113 16.83 -4.03 -12.16
C SER A 113 18.22 -4.57 -12.51
N ASP A 114 18.94 -5.14 -11.55
CA ASP A 114 20.26 -5.73 -11.71
C ASP A 114 20.19 -7.20 -12.12
N GLY A 115 19.00 -7.78 -12.24
CA GLY A 115 18.77 -9.18 -12.59
C GLY A 115 18.86 -10.15 -11.41
N ASN A 116 18.94 -9.68 -10.17
CA ASN A 116 18.99 -10.54 -8.99
C ASN A 116 17.56 -11.01 -8.63
N PRO A 117 17.34 -12.31 -8.39
CA PRO A 117 16.05 -12.81 -7.93
C PRO A 117 15.79 -12.39 -6.48
N ILE A 118 14.67 -11.69 -6.29
CA ILE A 118 14.19 -11.22 -4.99
C ILE A 118 12.78 -11.74 -4.69
N GLU A 119 12.43 -11.85 -3.43
CA GLU A 119 11.08 -12.09 -2.94
C GLU A 119 10.53 -10.79 -2.38
N ILE A 120 9.40 -10.35 -2.93
CA ILE A 120 8.76 -9.09 -2.55
C ILE A 120 7.27 -9.31 -2.27
N ALA A 121 6.74 -8.64 -1.24
CA ALA A 121 5.32 -8.54 -0.96
C ALA A 121 5.00 -7.11 -0.49
N ALA A 122 3.75 -6.70 -0.68
CA ALA A 122 3.29 -5.37 -0.28
C ALA A 122 1.92 -5.44 0.39
N VAL A 123 1.69 -4.53 1.33
CA VAL A 123 0.37 -4.25 1.90
C VAL A 123 -0.20 -3.04 1.20
N ILE A 124 -1.42 -3.18 0.69
CA ILE A 124 -2.16 -2.15 -0.03
C ILE A 124 -3.43 -1.82 0.74
N VAL A 125 -3.63 -0.53 1.04
CA VAL A 125 -4.83 0.00 1.69
C VAL A 125 -5.61 0.80 0.66
N TRP A 126 -6.88 0.45 0.45
CA TRP A 126 -7.72 1.02 -0.58
C TRP A 126 -9.17 1.13 -0.15
N GLN A 127 -9.94 1.95 -0.85
CA GLN A 127 -11.39 2.09 -0.65
C GLN A 127 -12.10 2.34 -1.98
N GLY A 128 -13.35 1.90 -2.09
CA GLY A 128 -14.22 2.27 -3.19
C GLY A 128 -14.60 3.74 -3.09
N VAL A 129 -14.55 4.47 -4.18
CA VAL A 129 -14.94 5.89 -4.27
C VAL A 129 -16.12 6.09 -5.21
N ASP A 130 -16.09 5.43 -6.36
CA ASP A 130 -17.17 5.48 -7.34
C ASP A 130 -17.86 4.10 -7.43
N THR A 131 -19.12 4.05 -6.97
CA THR A 131 -19.89 2.82 -6.91
C THR A 131 -20.40 2.38 -8.31
N ALA A 132 -20.53 3.33 -9.24
CA ALA A 132 -20.94 3.03 -10.60
C ALA A 132 -19.79 2.36 -11.37
N GLU A 133 -18.57 2.88 -11.22
CA GLU A 133 -17.39 2.28 -11.85
C GLU A 133 -17.09 0.91 -11.24
N ALA A 134 -17.10 0.80 -9.92
CA ALA A 134 -16.85 -0.45 -9.21
C ALA A 134 -17.90 -1.55 -9.53
N GLY A 135 -19.14 -1.15 -9.81
CA GLY A 135 -20.25 -2.09 -10.05
C GLY A 135 -20.46 -2.47 -11.51
N PHE A 136 -19.94 -1.73 -12.49
CA PHE A 136 -20.26 -1.91 -13.91
C PHE A 136 -19.06 -2.00 -14.85
N GLN A 137 -17.90 -1.49 -14.46
CA GLN A 137 -16.70 -1.58 -15.30
C GLN A 137 -15.90 -2.84 -15.06
N VAL A 138 -16.04 -3.45 -13.89
CA VAL A 138 -15.30 -4.63 -13.48
C VAL A 138 -16.26 -5.62 -12.83
N ASP A 139 -16.19 -6.89 -13.18
CA ASP A 139 -17.07 -7.93 -12.63
C ASP A 139 -16.83 -8.16 -11.13
N ASP A 140 -15.57 -8.29 -10.75
CA ASP A 140 -15.11 -8.43 -9.38
C ASP A 140 -13.99 -7.43 -9.11
N TYR A 141 -14.39 -6.27 -8.58
CA TYR A 141 -13.44 -5.19 -8.30
C TYR A 141 -12.43 -5.54 -7.21
N GLU A 142 -12.76 -6.45 -6.28
CA GLU A 142 -11.84 -6.88 -5.23
C GLU A 142 -10.70 -7.71 -5.83
N ASN A 143 -11.04 -8.72 -6.63
CA ASN A 143 -10.06 -9.54 -7.32
C ASN A 143 -9.25 -8.72 -8.35
N TYR A 144 -9.89 -7.77 -9.02
CA TYR A 144 -9.21 -6.85 -9.94
C TYR A 144 -8.14 -6.03 -9.22
N VAL A 145 -8.45 -5.48 -8.02
CA VAL A 145 -7.47 -4.76 -7.20
C VAL A 145 -6.29 -5.64 -6.85
N HIS A 146 -6.51 -6.90 -6.45
CA HIS A 146 -5.43 -7.83 -6.12
C HIS A 146 -4.50 -8.07 -7.32
N ILE A 147 -5.05 -8.43 -8.46
CA ILE A 147 -4.27 -8.76 -9.68
C ILE A 147 -3.47 -7.54 -10.18
N GLN A 148 -4.11 -6.37 -10.25
CA GLN A 148 -3.45 -5.16 -10.73
C GLN A 148 -2.37 -4.67 -9.77
N SER A 149 -2.58 -4.80 -8.47
CA SER A 149 -1.58 -4.45 -7.46
C SER A 149 -0.35 -5.37 -7.51
N GLU A 150 -0.54 -6.68 -7.66
CA GLU A 150 0.57 -7.63 -7.85
C GLU A 150 1.33 -7.35 -9.15
N SER A 151 0.63 -7.00 -10.22
CA SER A 151 1.25 -6.61 -11.49
C SER A 151 2.08 -5.33 -11.36
N ALA A 152 1.56 -4.31 -10.68
CA ALA A 152 2.28 -3.06 -10.42
C ALA A 152 3.52 -3.31 -9.53
N LEU A 153 3.38 -4.13 -8.49
CA LEU A 153 4.49 -4.50 -7.60
C LEU A 153 5.61 -5.20 -8.37
N ARG A 154 5.27 -6.11 -9.29
CA ARG A 154 6.23 -6.80 -10.15
C ARG A 154 6.97 -5.83 -11.06
N GLN A 155 6.26 -4.91 -11.70
CA GLN A 155 6.86 -3.92 -12.59
C GLN A 155 7.78 -2.97 -11.82
N MET A 156 7.34 -2.50 -10.66
CA MET A 156 8.15 -1.65 -9.81
C MET A 156 9.43 -2.36 -9.35
N ALA A 157 9.34 -3.62 -8.93
CA ALA A 157 10.51 -4.41 -8.52
C ALA A 157 11.55 -4.54 -9.64
N GLN A 158 11.13 -4.64 -10.90
CA GLN A 158 12.03 -4.67 -12.07
C GLN A 158 12.65 -3.31 -12.39
N SER A 159 12.07 -2.21 -11.92
CA SER A 159 12.54 -0.86 -12.22
C SER A 159 13.59 -0.34 -11.25
N TYR A 160 13.72 -0.95 -10.08
CA TYR A 160 14.64 -0.54 -9.03
C TYR A 160 15.56 -1.67 -8.58
N PRO A 161 16.84 -1.38 -8.25
CA PRO A 161 17.73 -2.35 -7.64
C PRO A 161 17.30 -2.65 -6.20
N TYR A 162 17.60 -3.85 -5.72
CA TYR A 162 17.38 -4.23 -4.33
C TYR A 162 18.15 -3.32 -3.37
N ASP A 163 19.45 -3.13 -3.64
CA ASP A 163 20.35 -2.29 -2.85
C ASP A 163 21.23 -1.47 -3.80
N SER A 164 21.44 -0.20 -3.52
CA SER A 164 22.31 0.67 -4.32
C SER A 164 23.65 0.87 -3.62
N HIS A 165 24.71 0.74 -4.34
CA HIS A 165 26.07 1.04 -3.88
C HIS A 165 26.45 2.50 -4.16
N GLU A 166 25.67 3.21 -4.96
CA GLU A 166 25.81 4.63 -5.27
C GLU A 166 24.77 5.40 -4.48
N ASP A 167 25.19 6.39 -3.69
CA ASP A 167 24.32 7.21 -2.82
C ASP A 167 23.22 7.98 -3.58
N ASP A 168 23.27 8.02 -4.91
CA ASP A 168 22.39 8.87 -5.73
C ASP A 168 21.25 8.10 -6.43
N LYS A 169 21.20 6.77 -6.36
CA LYS A 169 20.13 5.99 -7.02
C LYS A 169 19.15 5.42 -6.00
N PRO A 170 17.83 5.68 -6.18
CA PRO A 170 16.84 5.08 -5.30
C PRO A 170 16.86 3.54 -5.41
N SER A 171 16.85 2.87 -4.27
CA SER A 171 16.79 1.41 -4.17
C SER A 171 15.61 0.97 -3.32
N LEU A 172 15.15 -0.26 -3.54
CA LEU A 172 14.01 -0.84 -2.82
C LEU A 172 14.24 -0.86 -1.30
N ARG A 173 15.49 -1.03 -0.85
CA ARG A 173 15.86 -1.12 0.56
C ARG A 173 16.06 0.21 1.23
N SER A 174 16.74 1.15 0.58
CA SER A 174 17.24 2.38 1.23
C SER A 174 16.26 3.55 1.16
N HIS A 175 15.38 3.58 0.15
CA HIS A 175 14.50 4.71 -0.14
C HIS A 175 13.01 4.33 -0.04
N GLY A 176 12.62 3.68 1.06
CA GLY A 176 11.28 3.14 1.25
C GLY A 176 10.15 4.14 1.01
N ASP A 177 10.28 5.38 1.46
CA ASP A 177 9.21 6.39 1.30
C ASP A 177 8.98 6.77 -0.17
N VAL A 178 10.06 6.95 -0.94
CA VAL A 178 9.98 7.24 -2.38
C VAL A 178 9.36 6.07 -3.13
N ILE A 179 9.82 4.87 -2.83
CA ILE A 179 9.33 3.64 -3.45
C ILE A 179 7.86 3.38 -3.12
N ASN A 180 7.45 3.55 -1.86
CA ASN A 180 6.06 3.39 -1.44
C ASN A 180 5.13 4.41 -2.12
N THR A 181 5.59 5.65 -2.28
CA THR A 181 4.83 6.69 -3.00
C THR A 181 4.68 6.31 -4.47
N HIS A 182 5.75 5.89 -5.13
CA HIS A 182 5.72 5.49 -6.53
C HIS A 182 4.84 4.24 -6.74
N LEU A 183 4.94 3.25 -5.85
CA LEU A 183 4.08 2.06 -5.88
C LEU A 183 2.60 2.44 -5.74
N ARG A 184 2.26 3.32 -4.81
CA ARG A 184 0.89 3.80 -4.63
C ARG A 184 0.36 4.47 -5.91
N ASP A 185 1.16 5.33 -6.52
CA ASP A 185 0.76 6.10 -7.70
C ASP A 185 0.60 5.17 -8.94
N GLU A 186 1.50 4.22 -9.12
CA GLU A 186 1.43 3.18 -10.16
C GLU A 186 0.18 2.30 -10.00
N ILE A 187 -0.12 1.87 -8.77
CA ILE A 187 -1.35 1.09 -8.48
C ILE A 187 -2.58 1.97 -8.73
N GLN A 188 -2.56 3.24 -8.29
CA GLN A 188 -3.69 4.16 -8.47
C GLN A 188 -4.00 4.40 -9.96
N GLU A 189 -2.98 4.56 -10.79
CA GLU A 189 -3.17 4.75 -12.24
C GLU A 189 -3.90 3.55 -12.86
N ARG A 190 -3.51 2.33 -12.50
CA ARG A 190 -4.14 1.08 -12.98
C ARG A 190 -5.55 0.89 -12.46
N LEU A 191 -5.80 1.26 -11.21
CA LEU A 191 -7.09 1.09 -10.54
C LEU A 191 -8.07 2.25 -10.78
N GLY A 192 -7.65 3.34 -11.41
CA GLY A 192 -8.50 4.49 -11.67
C GLY A 192 -9.80 4.16 -12.41
N LYS A 193 -9.77 3.15 -13.29
CA LYS A 193 -10.95 2.69 -14.04
C LYS A 193 -11.93 1.83 -13.23
N ALA A 194 -11.50 1.33 -12.06
CA ALA A 194 -12.33 0.47 -11.21
C ALA A 194 -13.07 1.27 -10.11
N GLY A 195 -13.01 2.61 -10.13
CA GLY A 195 -13.66 3.45 -9.12
C GLY A 195 -13.06 3.29 -7.71
N VAL A 196 -11.79 2.89 -7.63
CA VAL A 196 -11.06 2.60 -6.39
C VAL A 196 -9.99 3.67 -6.15
N LYS A 197 -9.85 4.08 -4.90
CA LYS A 197 -8.77 4.96 -4.43
C LYS A 197 -7.82 4.18 -3.54
N VAL A 198 -6.55 4.16 -3.91
CA VAL A 198 -5.47 3.64 -3.09
C VAL A 198 -5.05 4.73 -2.10
N THR A 199 -5.15 4.42 -0.81
CA THR A 199 -4.74 5.34 0.26
C THR A 199 -3.27 5.17 0.56
N GLU A 200 -2.81 3.92 0.57
CA GLU A 200 -1.46 3.58 0.95
C GLU A 200 -1.02 2.28 0.26
N ALA A 201 0.25 2.21 -0.11
CA ALA A 201 0.90 0.99 -0.56
C ALA A 201 2.30 0.95 0.06
N ARG A 202 2.64 -0.15 0.74
CA ARG A 202 3.94 -0.33 1.41
C ARG A 202 4.48 -1.72 1.13
N ILE A 203 5.79 -1.80 0.91
CA ILE A 203 6.49 -3.08 0.88
C ILE A 203 6.46 -3.67 2.30
N SER A 204 5.91 -4.89 2.44
CA SER A 204 5.83 -5.65 3.70
C SER A 204 6.95 -6.68 3.83
N HIS A 205 7.40 -7.23 2.71
CA HIS A 205 8.47 -8.21 2.65
C HIS A 205 9.41 -7.89 1.49
N LEU A 206 10.70 -7.90 1.78
CA LEU A 206 11.75 -7.71 0.76
C LEU A 206 12.97 -8.51 1.18
N ALA A 207 13.33 -9.52 0.40
CA ALA A 207 14.48 -10.37 0.65
C ALA A 207 15.07 -10.89 -0.67
N TYR A 208 16.33 -11.26 -0.66
CA TYR A 208 16.87 -12.04 -1.77
C TYR A 208 16.24 -13.44 -1.79
N ALA A 209 16.01 -13.99 -2.96
CA ALA A 209 15.55 -15.36 -3.09
C ALA A 209 16.56 -16.33 -2.47
N GLN A 210 16.08 -17.44 -1.90
CA GLN A 210 16.91 -18.39 -1.15
C GLN A 210 18.14 -18.88 -1.92
N GLU A 211 18.02 -19.00 -3.25
CA GLU A 211 19.09 -19.51 -4.10
C GLU A 211 20.34 -18.63 -4.11
N ILE A 212 20.19 -17.32 -3.95
CA ILE A 212 21.30 -16.36 -3.98
C ILE A 212 21.57 -15.69 -2.64
N ALA A 213 20.73 -15.91 -1.63
CA ALA A 213 20.80 -15.21 -0.34
C ALA A 213 22.18 -15.34 0.32
N GLN A 214 22.79 -16.53 0.29
CA GLN A 214 24.11 -16.76 0.86
C GLN A 214 25.22 -16.05 0.09
N ALA A 215 25.16 -16.07 -1.24
CA ALA A 215 26.16 -15.38 -2.09
C ALA A 215 26.07 -13.86 -1.90
N MET A 216 24.84 -13.30 -1.81
CA MET A 216 24.65 -11.88 -1.58
C MET A 216 25.08 -11.45 -0.19
N LEU A 217 24.89 -12.29 0.83
CA LEU A 217 25.42 -12.03 2.18
C LEU A 217 26.95 -11.95 2.17
N GLN A 218 27.63 -12.89 1.47
CA GLN A 218 29.09 -12.86 1.33
C GLN A 218 29.57 -11.59 0.58
N ARG A 219 28.85 -11.20 -0.49
CA ARG A 219 29.13 -9.95 -1.22
C ARG A 219 29.01 -8.72 -0.32
N GLN A 220 27.95 -8.63 0.47
CA GLN A 220 27.72 -7.53 1.42
C GLN A 220 28.81 -7.49 2.50
N GLN A 221 29.20 -8.66 3.04
CA GLN A 221 30.30 -8.76 4.01
C GLN A 221 31.62 -8.30 3.42
N ALA A 222 31.95 -8.73 2.19
CA ALA A 222 33.17 -8.30 1.51
C ALA A 222 33.17 -6.79 1.25
N GLY A 223 32.06 -6.22 0.78
CA GLY A 223 31.89 -4.78 0.59
C GLY A 223 32.05 -3.99 1.89
N ALA A 224 31.44 -4.45 2.98
CA ALA A 224 31.56 -3.84 4.30
C ALA A 224 33.01 -3.85 4.83
N ILE A 225 33.74 -4.97 4.65
CA ILE A 225 35.14 -5.08 5.03
C ILE A 225 36.00 -4.10 4.23
N ILE A 226 35.80 -4.02 2.90
CA ILE A 226 36.54 -3.07 2.05
C ILE A 226 36.26 -1.63 2.49
N ALA A 227 34.99 -1.25 2.66
CA ALA A 227 34.61 0.10 3.10
C ALA A 227 35.19 0.46 4.47
N ALA A 228 35.17 -0.48 5.42
CA ALA A 228 35.79 -0.29 6.72
C ALA A 228 37.32 -0.08 6.61
N ARG A 229 38.00 -0.88 5.79
CA ARG A 229 39.44 -0.75 5.58
C ARG A 229 39.81 0.57 4.90
N THR A 230 39.05 0.99 3.91
CA THR A 230 39.26 2.29 3.26
C THR A 230 39.20 3.42 4.27
N ARG A 231 38.18 3.45 5.14
CA ARG A 231 38.03 4.46 6.20
C ARG A 231 39.17 4.41 7.23
N ILE A 232 39.65 3.21 7.58
CA ILE A 232 40.81 3.06 8.49
C ILE A 232 42.06 3.67 7.84
N VAL A 233 42.32 3.39 6.58
CA VAL A 233 43.48 3.93 5.85
C VAL A 233 43.38 5.45 5.70
N GLU A 234 42.23 5.98 5.28
CA GLU A 234 41.98 7.44 5.19
C GLU A 234 42.21 8.14 6.56
N GLY A 235 41.66 7.56 7.63
CA GLY A 235 41.88 8.06 8.98
C GLY A 235 43.32 7.98 9.42
N ALA A 236 44.02 6.89 9.11
CA ALA A 236 45.45 6.73 9.45
C ALA A 236 46.32 7.74 8.71
N VAL A 237 46.08 7.96 7.39
CA VAL A 237 46.80 8.98 6.61
C VAL A 237 46.57 10.36 7.20
N SER A 238 45.36 10.76 7.49
CA SER A 238 45.03 12.05 8.09
C SER A 238 45.68 12.23 9.47
N MET A 239 45.73 11.18 10.32
CA MET A 239 46.42 11.24 11.61
C MET A 239 47.94 11.39 11.47
N VAL A 240 48.55 10.71 10.49
CA VAL A 240 49.97 10.83 10.20
C VAL A 240 50.32 12.22 9.69
N GLU A 241 49.52 12.78 8.77
CA GLU A 241 49.70 14.15 8.29
C GLU A 241 49.61 15.17 9.41
N MET A 242 48.59 15.10 10.28
CA MET A 242 48.47 15.97 11.44
C MET A 242 49.65 15.82 12.40
N ALA A 243 50.14 14.61 12.66
CA ALA A 243 51.27 14.39 13.52
C ALA A 243 52.55 15.02 12.98
N LEU A 244 52.85 14.87 11.70
CA LEU A 244 54.00 15.46 11.02
C LEU A 244 53.94 16.99 11.04
N GLU A 245 52.78 17.56 10.75
CA GLU A 245 52.55 19.01 10.77
C GLU A 245 52.79 19.61 12.17
N GLN A 246 52.22 18.98 13.21
CA GLN A 246 52.41 19.43 14.59
C GLN A 246 53.86 19.31 15.07
N LEU A 247 54.58 18.25 14.70
CA LEU A 247 56.01 18.10 15.03
C LEU A 247 56.88 19.15 14.33
N SER A 248 56.55 19.46 13.08
CA SER A 248 57.22 20.51 12.30
C SER A 248 57.01 21.90 12.92
N GLN A 249 55.78 22.24 13.27
CA GLN A 249 55.38 23.54 13.85
C GLN A 249 56.04 23.77 15.22
N ARG A 250 56.16 22.72 16.04
CA ARG A 250 56.75 22.81 17.37
C ARG A 250 58.27 22.74 17.40
N GLY A 251 58.90 22.47 16.26
CA GLY A 251 60.38 22.40 16.15
C GLY A 251 61.03 21.32 17.01
N VAL A 252 60.26 20.31 17.44
CA VAL A 252 60.71 19.29 18.39
C VAL A 252 61.77 18.36 17.79
N VAL A 253 61.68 18.12 16.48
CA VAL A 253 62.60 17.24 15.73
C VAL A 253 62.82 17.81 14.34
N GLN A 254 64.07 17.97 13.93
CA GLN A 254 64.41 18.20 12.51
C GLN A 254 64.49 16.86 11.80
N LEU A 255 63.42 16.53 11.03
CA LEU A 255 63.38 15.30 10.25
C LEU A 255 63.76 15.60 8.81
N ASP A 256 64.78 14.88 8.35
CA ASP A 256 65.08 14.81 6.92
C ASP A 256 63.99 13.97 6.18
N GLU A 257 63.94 14.05 4.89
CA GLU A 257 62.88 13.37 4.08
C GLU A 257 62.91 11.84 4.25
N GLU A 258 64.11 11.25 4.45
CA GLU A 258 64.30 9.81 4.63
C GLU A 258 63.70 9.35 5.98
N ARG A 259 63.94 10.11 7.04
CA ARG A 259 63.40 9.84 8.40
C ARG A 259 61.90 10.08 8.46
N LYS A 260 61.37 11.09 7.76
CA LYS A 260 59.93 11.28 7.61
C LYS A 260 59.26 10.07 6.95
N ALA A 261 59.81 9.59 5.83
CA ALA A 261 59.30 8.42 5.12
C ALA A 261 59.28 7.16 5.98
N ALA A 262 60.37 6.92 6.77
CA ALA A 262 60.45 5.79 7.69
C ALA A 262 59.40 5.91 8.84
N MET A 263 59.22 7.10 9.38
CA MET A 263 58.22 7.35 10.42
C MET A 263 56.80 7.18 9.92
N VAL A 264 56.49 7.68 8.72
CA VAL A 264 55.16 7.49 8.04
C VAL A 264 54.88 6.01 7.86
N SER A 265 55.84 5.26 7.31
CA SER A 265 55.70 3.82 7.10
C SER A 265 55.43 3.07 8.38
N ASN A 266 56.15 3.36 9.46
CA ASN A 266 55.99 2.72 10.73
C ASN A 266 54.62 3.06 11.39
N LEU A 267 54.21 4.33 11.34
CA LEU A 267 52.90 4.76 11.84
C LEU A 267 51.75 4.13 11.09
N LEU A 268 51.81 4.08 9.75
CA LEU A 268 50.78 3.44 8.95
C LEU A 268 50.65 1.94 9.23
N VAL A 269 51.77 1.23 9.42
CA VAL A 269 51.75 -0.19 9.80
C VAL A 269 51.06 -0.39 11.15
N VAL A 270 51.31 0.49 12.14
CA VAL A 270 50.67 0.42 13.47
C VAL A 270 49.20 0.78 13.40
N LEU A 271 48.82 1.83 12.68
CA LEU A 271 47.47 2.35 12.61
C LEU A 271 46.55 1.50 11.70
N CYS A 272 47.07 0.90 10.63
CA CYS A 272 46.29 0.07 9.69
C CYS A 272 46.34 -1.43 10.04
N GLY A 273 47.16 -1.86 10.99
CA GLY A 273 47.31 -3.26 11.41
C GLY A 273 46.08 -3.76 12.16
N GLU A 274 45.57 -4.95 11.83
CA GLU A 274 44.44 -5.60 12.54
C GLU A 274 44.84 -6.16 13.92
N ARG A 275 46.13 -6.45 14.15
CA ARG A 275 46.64 -6.96 15.43
C ARG A 275 47.51 -5.92 16.05
N GLY A 276 47.39 -5.73 17.38
CA GLY A 276 48.27 -4.86 18.14
C GLY A 276 49.72 -5.20 17.84
N THR A 277 50.42 -4.27 17.18
CA THR A 277 51.85 -4.41 16.87
C THR A 277 52.64 -4.38 18.15
N GLN A 278 53.47 -5.41 18.39
CA GLN A 278 54.45 -5.37 19.46
C GLN A 278 55.74 -4.75 18.90
N PRO A 279 56.13 -3.52 19.30
CA PRO A 279 57.38 -2.92 18.82
C PRO A 279 58.53 -3.72 19.37
N VAL A 280 59.35 -4.28 18.50
CA VAL A 280 60.63 -4.89 18.83
C VAL A 280 61.67 -3.77 18.85
N LEU A 281 62.07 -3.32 20.04
CA LEU A 281 63.14 -2.39 20.19
C LEU A 281 64.48 -3.13 20.06
N ASN A 282 65.17 -2.91 18.95
CA ASN A 282 66.50 -3.43 18.79
C ASN A 282 67.51 -2.52 19.57
N THR A 283 67.85 -2.93 20.81
CA THR A 283 68.77 -2.19 21.68
C THR A 283 70.25 -2.45 21.35
N GLY A 284 70.58 -3.20 20.28
CA GLY A 284 71.91 -3.70 19.97
C GLY A 284 72.82 -2.78 19.17
N THR A 285 72.39 -1.58 18.74
CA THR A 285 73.20 -0.69 17.89
C THR A 285 73.47 0.69 18.49
N LEU A 286 73.44 0.83 19.82
CA LEU A 286 73.77 2.10 20.47
C LEU A 286 75.27 2.31 20.77
N TYR A 287 76.08 1.38 20.34
CA TYR A 287 77.59 1.51 20.47
C TYR A 287 78.24 1.00 19.19
N GLN A 288 78.42 1.88 18.20
CA GLN A 288 79.61 1.96 17.35
C GLN A 288 79.85 3.41 16.98
#